data_bc29ed10b2d1d80a1154512e2021c800
#
_entry.id   bc29ed10b2d1d80a1154512e2021c800
#
_cell.length_a   1.000
_cell.length_b   1.000
_cell.length_c   1.000
_cell.angle_alpha   90.00
_cell.angle_beta   90.00
_cell.angle_gamma   90.00
#
_symmetry.space_group_name_H-M   'P 1'
#
loop_
_entity.id
_entity.type
_entity.pdbx_description
1 polymer ?
#
loop_
_entity_poly.entity_id
_entity_poly.type
_entity_poly.pdbx_seq_one_letter_code
_entity_poly.pdbx_strand_id
1 'polypeptide(L)'
;HTHLHWGTDEHRETVLDAIVWVAQAEVPAAGVPSKLTEKDLYANLDNKGRKPKPRSNPGPKAGSGFTSKSPKPVVSSKILTKANPEASLTAELKGAKELHLVVTDGGNGHGCDWADWVEPKLVDASGNETKLTAIRWQHAASGFGNVQVNKNCGGKPLRVNGNLMEFGIGTHANSMITYRLPKEHPYVKIITGVGLDNGGTEQAACGNISSAQFHIF
;
A
#
# COMPACT_ATOMS: atom_id res chain seq x y z
N HIS A 1 10.42 -1.71 -12.22
CA HIS A 1 11.33 -2.45 -13.11
C HIS A 1 10.96 -2.13 -14.53
N THR A 2 11.93 -1.73 -15.36
CA THR A 2 11.73 -1.48 -16.78
C THR A 2 12.17 -2.72 -17.57
N HIS A 3 11.61 -2.93 -18.78
CA HIS A 3 12.01 -4.00 -19.70
C HIS A 3 13.52 -4.00 -20.01
N LEU A 4 14.19 -2.86 -19.85
CA LEU A 4 15.64 -2.72 -20.04
C LEU A 4 16.47 -3.58 -19.07
N HIS A 5 15.94 -3.93 -17.91
CA HIS A 5 16.62 -4.84 -16.98
C HIS A 5 16.78 -6.26 -17.55
N TRP A 6 15.94 -6.66 -18.50
CA TRP A 6 16.12 -7.92 -19.24
C TRP A 6 17.30 -7.91 -20.20
N GLY A 7 17.89 -6.73 -20.47
CA GLY A 7 19.12 -6.59 -21.24
C GLY A 7 20.37 -7.08 -20.50
N THR A 8 20.32 -7.23 -19.16
CA THR A 8 21.45 -7.70 -18.35
C THR A 8 21.43 -9.21 -18.27
N ASP A 9 22.50 -9.87 -18.67
CA ASP A 9 22.59 -11.33 -18.74
C ASP A 9 22.38 -11.96 -17.36
N GLU A 10 23.00 -11.43 -16.32
CA GLU A 10 22.91 -11.91 -14.95
C GLU A 10 21.47 -11.90 -14.42
N HIS A 11 20.68 -10.90 -14.78
CA HIS A 11 19.27 -10.85 -14.38
C HIS A 11 18.43 -11.92 -15.09
N ARG A 12 18.66 -12.13 -16.38
CA ARG A 12 17.93 -13.15 -17.14
C ARG A 12 18.29 -14.54 -16.68
N GLU A 13 19.57 -14.83 -16.53
CA GLU A 13 20.08 -16.12 -16.03
C GLU A 13 19.50 -16.44 -14.67
N THR A 14 19.55 -15.50 -13.71
CA THR A 14 18.95 -15.69 -12.37
C THR A 14 17.47 -16.08 -12.45
N VAL A 15 16.69 -15.43 -13.31
CA VAL A 15 15.26 -15.72 -13.45
C VAL A 15 15.03 -17.05 -14.14
N LEU A 16 15.80 -17.38 -15.18
CA LEU A 16 15.70 -18.66 -15.89
C LEU A 16 16.12 -19.84 -15.01
N ASP A 17 17.19 -19.68 -14.25
CA ASP A 17 17.65 -20.70 -13.29
C ASP A 17 16.57 -20.93 -12.20
N ALA A 18 15.93 -19.87 -11.70
CA ALA A 18 14.84 -19.99 -10.75
C ALA A 18 13.63 -20.72 -11.34
N ILE A 19 13.28 -20.47 -12.61
CA ILE A 19 12.18 -21.16 -13.31
C ILE A 19 12.49 -22.66 -13.46
N VAL A 20 13.71 -22.99 -13.89
CA VAL A 20 14.13 -24.39 -14.05
C VAL A 20 14.15 -25.10 -12.71
N TRP A 21 14.65 -24.44 -11.65
CA TRP A 21 14.67 -25.00 -10.31
C TRP A 21 13.25 -25.23 -9.74
N VAL A 22 12.33 -24.28 -9.91
CA VAL A 22 10.92 -24.43 -9.49
C VAL A 22 10.23 -25.55 -10.26
N ALA A 23 10.60 -25.77 -11.53
CA ALA A 23 10.11 -26.88 -12.34
C ALA A 23 10.72 -28.24 -11.93
N GLN A 24 11.57 -28.29 -10.90
CA GLN A 24 12.28 -29.48 -10.42
C GLN A 24 13.18 -30.12 -11.51
N ALA A 25 13.67 -29.31 -12.43
CA ALA A 25 14.65 -29.73 -13.42
C ALA A 25 16.07 -29.33 -12.96
N GLU A 26 17.07 -30.02 -13.49
CA GLU A 26 18.47 -29.70 -13.16
C GLU A 26 18.88 -28.37 -13.79
N VAL A 27 19.38 -27.44 -12.94
CA VAL A 27 19.93 -26.17 -13.39
C VAL A 27 21.37 -26.42 -13.86
N PRO A 28 21.74 -26.06 -15.11
CA PRO A 28 23.11 -26.21 -15.58
C PRO A 28 24.13 -25.47 -14.68
N ALA A 29 25.27 -26.05 -14.43
CA ALA A 29 26.32 -25.47 -13.59
C ALA A 29 26.80 -24.08 -14.07
N ALA A 30 26.64 -23.79 -15.36
CA ALA A 30 26.96 -22.49 -15.98
C ALA A 30 25.73 -21.55 -16.11
N GLY A 31 24.60 -21.90 -15.45
CA GLY A 31 23.32 -21.22 -15.62
C GLY A 31 22.59 -21.59 -16.91
N VAL A 32 21.33 -21.17 -17.04
CA VAL A 32 20.54 -21.35 -18.26
C VAL A 32 20.98 -20.31 -19.30
N PRO A 33 21.62 -20.73 -20.41
CA PRO A 33 22.14 -19.76 -21.37
C PRO A 33 21.01 -18.96 -22.03
N SER A 34 21.12 -17.66 -22.00
CA SER A 34 20.24 -16.77 -22.72
C SER A 34 21.01 -15.65 -23.39
N LYS A 35 20.76 -15.46 -24.68
CA LYS A 35 21.34 -14.34 -25.44
C LYS A 35 20.21 -13.50 -26.02
N LEU A 36 20.18 -12.22 -25.67
CA LEU A 36 19.30 -11.24 -26.28
C LEU A 36 20.15 -10.19 -27.03
N THR A 37 19.70 -9.82 -28.20
CA THR A 37 20.25 -8.66 -28.91
C THR A 37 19.45 -7.42 -28.50
N GLU A 38 20.04 -6.23 -28.73
CA GLU A 38 19.30 -4.98 -28.51
C GLU A 38 18.00 -4.94 -29.33
N LYS A 39 17.98 -5.55 -30.51
CA LYS A 39 16.79 -5.68 -31.35
C LYS A 39 15.70 -6.51 -30.64
N ASP A 40 16.05 -7.56 -29.92
CA ASP A 40 15.10 -8.42 -29.22
C ASP A 40 14.45 -7.69 -28.04
N LEU A 41 15.20 -6.82 -27.35
CA LEU A 41 14.67 -5.99 -26.24
C LEU A 41 13.56 -5.05 -26.73
N TYR A 42 13.55 -4.65 -27.98
CA TYR A 42 12.58 -3.72 -28.55
C TYR A 42 11.58 -4.38 -29.51
N ALA A 43 11.75 -5.66 -29.84
CA ALA A 43 10.99 -6.35 -30.87
C ALA A 43 9.46 -6.40 -30.60
N ASN A 44 9.07 -6.46 -29.35
CA ASN A 44 7.65 -6.57 -28.93
C ASN A 44 7.14 -5.31 -28.23
N LEU A 45 7.87 -4.20 -28.34
CA LEU A 45 7.37 -2.92 -27.86
C LEU A 45 6.45 -2.31 -28.90
N ASP A 46 5.19 -2.13 -28.55
CA ASP A 46 4.25 -1.38 -29.38
C ASP A 46 4.84 -0.02 -29.73
N ASN A 47 5.05 0.21 -31.01
CA ASN A 47 5.48 1.50 -31.52
C ASN A 47 4.29 2.48 -31.40
N LYS A 48 4.05 3.00 -30.19
CA LYS A 48 2.91 3.88 -29.88
C LYS A 48 3.01 5.26 -30.49
N GLY A 49 3.96 5.48 -31.42
CA GLY A 49 4.08 6.72 -32.18
C GLY A 49 4.20 8.01 -31.33
N ARG A 50 4.49 7.88 -30.05
CA ARG A 50 4.60 9.01 -29.12
C ARG A 50 6.04 9.47 -29.01
N LYS A 51 6.35 10.59 -29.67
CA LYS A 51 7.47 11.43 -29.22
C LYS A 51 7.25 11.74 -27.72
N PRO A 52 8.29 11.70 -26.87
CA PRO A 52 8.16 12.09 -25.47
C PRO A 52 7.63 13.52 -25.41
N LYS A 53 6.37 13.70 -25.04
CA LYS A 53 5.88 15.01 -24.64
C LYS A 53 6.46 15.34 -23.28
N PRO A 54 6.88 16.61 -23.04
CA PRO A 54 7.17 17.05 -21.69
C PRO A 54 5.96 16.72 -20.80
N ARG A 55 6.20 16.15 -19.63
CA ARG A 55 5.15 15.83 -18.65
C ARG A 55 4.51 17.14 -18.17
N SER A 56 3.50 17.58 -18.88
CA SER A 56 2.42 18.34 -18.27
C SER A 56 1.42 17.29 -17.80
N ASN A 57 1.22 17.23 -16.52
CA ASN A 57 0.27 16.34 -15.87
C ASN A 57 -1.16 16.73 -16.30
N PRO A 58 -1.83 15.99 -17.19
CA PRO A 58 -3.28 16.08 -17.32
C PRO A 58 -3.84 14.87 -16.59
N GLY A 59 -4.61 15.14 -15.56
CA GLY A 59 -5.46 14.14 -14.94
C GLY A 59 -6.24 13.32 -15.98
N PRO A 60 -6.76 12.16 -15.61
CA PRO A 60 -7.35 11.20 -16.52
C PRO A 60 -8.48 11.84 -17.32
N LYS A 61 -8.29 11.94 -18.64
CA LYS A 61 -9.40 12.27 -19.55
C LYS A 61 -10.37 11.11 -19.56
N ALA A 62 -11.60 11.40 -19.16
CA ALA A 62 -12.74 10.53 -19.29
C ALA A 62 -12.87 10.06 -20.75
N GLY A 63 -12.68 8.76 -20.98
CA GLY A 63 -13.00 8.05 -22.23
C GLY A 63 -14.17 7.11 -21.95
N SER A 64 -15.29 7.48 -22.53
CA SER A 64 -16.53 6.73 -22.85
C SER A 64 -16.83 5.44 -22.07
N GLY A 65 -17.87 5.46 -21.27
CA GLY A 65 -18.85 4.40 -21.28
C GLY A 65 -18.76 3.32 -20.21
N PHE A 66 -18.01 3.52 -19.10
CA PHE A 66 -18.29 2.81 -17.84
C PHE A 66 -18.37 3.84 -16.72
N THR A 67 -19.59 4.23 -16.37
CA THR A 67 -19.84 4.97 -15.14
C THR A 67 -19.77 4.01 -13.95
N SER A 68 -18.61 3.43 -13.68
CA SER A 68 -18.35 2.93 -12.35
C SER A 68 -18.03 4.15 -11.50
N LYS A 69 -19.02 4.68 -10.78
CA LYS A 69 -18.76 5.58 -9.67
C LYS A 69 -17.79 4.84 -8.76
N SER A 70 -16.54 5.29 -8.71
CA SER A 70 -15.60 4.80 -7.70
C SER A 70 -16.28 4.88 -6.35
N PRO A 71 -16.27 3.81 -5.54
CA PRO A 71 -16.92 3.85 -4.24
C PRO A 71 -16.37 5.04 -3.46
N LYS A 72 -17.27 5.81 -2.84
CA LYS A 72 -16.85 6.90 -1.96
C LYS A 72 -16.50 6.31 -0.61
N PRO A 73 -15.43 6.78 0.06
CA PRO A 73 -15.14 6.39 1.43
C PRO A 73 -16.28 6.77 2.36
N VAL A 74 -16.54 5.94 3.37
CA VAL A 74 -17.48 6.24 4.45
C VAL A 74 -16.95 7.43 5.25
N VAL A 75 -15.64 7.44 5.52
CA VAL A 75 -14.95 8.55 6.18
C VAL A 75 -13.54 8.69 5.65
N SER A 76 -13.04 9.91 5.67
CA SER A 76 -11.64 10.24 5.33
C SER A 76 -11.06 11.22 6.35
N SER A 77 -9.78 11.10 6.64
CA SER A 77 -9.06 12.13 7.37
C SER A 77 -8.85 13.37 6.48
N LYS A 78 -8.43 14.48 7.08
CA LYS A 78 -7.67 15.48 6.34
C LYS A 78 -6.33 14.88 5.89
N ILE A 79 -5.63 15.53 4.97
CA ILE A 79 -4.25 15.17 4.69
C ILE A 79 -3.44 15.46 5.94
N LEU A 80 -2.81 14.42 6.50
CA LEU A 80 -1.87 14.56 7.61
C LEU A 80 -0.51 14.98 7.06
N THR A 81 0.19 15.76 7.83
CA THR A 81 1.55 16.24 7.53
C THR A 81 2.38 16.18 8.80
N LYS A 82 3.70 16.36 8.70
CA LYS A 82 4.57 16.42 9.87
C LYS A 82 4.12 17.45 10.93
N ALA A 83 3.50 18.54 10.51
CA ALA A 83 2.98 19.58 11.42
C ALA A 83 1.67 19.19 12.11
N ASN A 84 0.89 18.31 11.50
CA ASN A 84 -0.37 17.78 12.02
C ASN A 84 -0.41 16.26 11.72
N PRO A 85 0.35 15.47 12.49
CA PRO A 85 0.66 14.10 12.09
C PRO A 85 -0.40 13.07 12.46
N GLU A 86 -1.46 13.45 13.17
CA GLU A 86 -2.44 12.49 13.69
C GLU A 86 -3.88 12.99 13.58
N ALA A 87 -4.83 12.06 13.56
CA ALA A 87 -6.27 12.30 13.60
C ALA A 87 -7.00 11.07 14.16
N SER A 88 -8.31 11.22 14.41
CA SER A 88 -9.19 10.10 14.77
C SER A 88 -10.26 9.92 13.71
N LEU A 89 -10.62 8.67 13.41
CA LEU A 89 -11.67 8.31 12.47
C LEU A 89 -12.68 7.39 13.16
N THR A 90 -13.95 7.58 12.83
CA THR A 90 -15.03 6.66 13.18
C THR A 90 -15.89 6.44 11.95
N ALA A 91 -16.18 5.19 11.62
CA ALA A 91 -17.05 4.82 10.50
C ALA A 91 -18.09 3.80 10.94
N GLU A 92 -19.33 4.00 10.51
CA GLU A 92 -20.43 3.06 10.69
C GLU A 92 -20.29 1.90 9.71
N LEU A 93 -20.39 0.67 10.19
CA LEU A 93 -20.25 -0.53 9.36
C LEU A 93 -21.56 -0.95 8.67
N LYS A 94 -22.74 -0.60 9.24
CA LYS A 94 -24.08 -0.81 8.64
C LYS A 94 -24.28 -2.20 7.99
N GLY A 95 -23.76 -3.26 8.61
CA GLY A 95 -23.82 -4.62 8.05
C GLY A 95 -22.86 -4.85 6.87
N ALA A 96 -21.80 -4.08 6.78
CA ALA A 96 -20.75 -4.26 5.77
C ALA A 96 -20.16 -5.68 5.82
N LYS A 97 -19.94 -6.28 4.65
CA LYS A 97 -19.30 -7.60 4.54
C LYS A 97 -17.78 -7.49 4.44
N GLU A 98 -17.30 -6.34 4.05
CA GLU A 98 -15.89 -6.02 3.90
C GLU A 98 -15.61 -4.64 4.50
N LEU A 99 -14.44 -4.49 5.06
CA LEU A 99 -13.88 -3.25 5.56
C LEU A 99 -12.57 -3.02 4.84
N HIS A 100 -12.45 -1.88 4.16
CA HIS A 100 -11.20 -1.51 3.50
C HIS A 100 -10.60 -0.29 4.19
N LEU A 101 -9.36 -0.46 4.64
CA LEU A 101 -8.51 0.60 5.19
C LEU A 101 -7.53 1.03 4.11
N VAL A 102 -7.64 2.25 3.63
CA VAL A 102 -6.84 2.77 2.51
C VAL A 102 -6.03 3.98 2.97
N VAL A 103 -4.77 4.04 2.59
CA VAL A 103 -3.91 5.20 2.78
C VAL A 103 -3.41 5.68 1.43
N THR A 104 -3.57 6.97 1.16
CA THR A 104 -3.02 7.65 -0.01
C THR A 104 -1.91 8.64 0.39
N ASP A 105 -1.07 9.01 -0.55
CA ASP A 105 0.10 9.85 -0.36
C ASP A 105 -0.20 11.36 -0.20
N GLY A 106 -1.47 11.73 -0.04
CA GLY A 106 -1.86 13.15 0.06
C GLY A 106 -1.67 13.96 -1.22
N GLY A 107 -1.17 13.37 -2.30
CA GLY A 107 -1.04 13.99 -3.63
C GLY A 107 0.31 14.63 -3.91
N ASN A 108 1.30 14.52 -3.02
CA ASN A 108 2.65 15.06 -3.20
C ASN A 108 3.72 13.99 -3.51
N GLY A 109 3.29 12.71 -3.71
CA GLY A 109 4.16 11.56 -3.87
C GLY A 109 4.43 10.86 -2.52
N HIS A 110 4.78 9.60 -2.59
CA HIS A 110 4.80 8.70 -1.43
C HIS A 110 6.14 8.66 -0.65
N GLY A 111 7.01 9.64 -0.83
CA GLY A 111 8.31 9.67 -0.14
C GLY A 111 8.18 9.85 1.37
N CYS A 112 8.63 8.88 2.17
CA CYS A 112 8.57 8.88 3.63
C CYS A 112 7.15 8.85 4.24
N ASP A 113 6.15 8.45 3.50
CA ASP A 113 4.75 8.42 3.93
C ASP A 113 4.43 7.16 4.73
N TRP A 114 5.18 6.96 5.81
CA TRP A 114 4.93 5.88 6.76
C TRP A 114 3.67 6.22 7.54
N ALA A 115 2.74 5.28 7.60
CA ALA A 115 1.38 5.52 8.06
C ALA A 115 0.90 4.41 8.99
N ASP A 116 0.26 4.79 10.08
CA ASP A 116 -0.21 3.88 11.10
C ASP A 116 -1.71 4.03 11.34
N TRP A 117 -2.41 2.90 11.35
CA TRP A 117 -3.73 2.77 11.94
C TRP A 117 -3.53 2.50 13.43
N VAL A 118 -3.82 3.50 14.25
CA VAL A 118 -3.53 3.50 15.69
C VAL A 118 -4.73 2.98 16.46
N GLU A 119 -4.51 1.96 17.25
CA GLU A 119 -5.51 1.34 18.12
C GLU A 119 -6.88 1.07 17.45
N PRO A 120 -6.90 0.48 16.25
CA PRO A 120 -8.12 0.23 15.52
C PRO A 120 -8.98 -0.82 16.23
N LYS A 121 -10.27 -0.48 16.48
CA LYS A 121 -11.23 -1.30 17.20
C LYS A 121 -12.54 -1.38 16.44
N LEU A 122 -13.11 -2.58 16.39
CA LEU A 122 -14.50 -2.80 16.00
C LEU A 122 -15.37 -2.77 17.27
N VAL A 123 -16.48 -2.08 17.21
CA VAL A 123 -17.38 -1.91 18.36
C VAL A 123 -18.74 -2.49 18.01
N ASP A 124 -19.31 -3.30 18.91
CA ASP A 124 -20.64 -3.87 18.77
C ASP A 124 -21.74 -2.92 19.30
N ALA A 125 -23.02 -3.32 19.16
CA ALA A 125 -24.16 -2.52 19.61
C ALA A 125 -24.21 -2.33 21.13
N SER A 126 -23.56 -3.21 21.91
CA SER A 126 -23.48 -3.14 23.36
C SER A 126 -22.28 -2.32 23.84
N GLY A 127 -21.44 -1.85 22.93
CA GLY A 127 -20.22 -1.09 23.23
C GLY A 127 -18.98 -1.94 23.50
N ASN A 128 -19.06 -3.27 23.32
CA ASN A 128 -17.87 -4.11 23.47
C ASN A 128 -16.90 -3.87 22.30
N GLU A 129 -15.61 -3.81 22.62
CA GLU A 129 -14.53 -3.52 21.67
C GLU A 129 -13.75 -4.79 21.30
N THR A 130 -13.48 -4.96 20.00
CA THR A 130 -12.58 -5.99 19.48
C THR A 130 -11.43 -5.31 18.77
N LYS A 131 -10.18 -5.56 19.21
CA LYS A 131 -8.98 -5.03 18.54
C LYS A 131 -8.91 -5.57 17.10
N LEU A 132 -8.85 -4.69 16.09
CA LEU A 132 -8.75 -5.10 14.70
C LEU A 132 -7.44 -5.86 14.42
N THR A 133 -6.41 -5.59 15.20
CA THR A 133 -5.13 -6.29 15.17
C THR A 133 -5.22 -7.79 15.53
N ALA A 134 -6.30 -8.23 16.17
CA ALA A 134 -6.59 -9.63 16.46
C ALA A 134 -7.31 -10.35 15.31
N ILE A 135 -7.77 -9.61 14.31
CA ILE A 135 -8.49 -10.14 13.13
C ILE A 135 -7.52 -10.22 11.95
N ARG A 136 -7.50 -11.40 11.29
CA ARG A 136 -6.68 -11.57 10.10
C ARG A 136 -7.32 -10.84 8.92
N TRP A 137 -6.54 -10.00 8.24
CA TRP A 137 -6.96 -9.42 6.95
C TRP A 137 -7.02 -10.48 5.84
N GLN A 138 -7.86 -10.25 4.86
CA GLN A 138 -7.97 -11.09 3.65
C GLN A 138 -6.87 -10.72 2.66
N HIS A 139 -6.61 -9.42 2.50
CA HIS A 139 -5.61 -8.88 1.60
C HIS A 139 -4.97 -7.65 2.23
N ALA A 140 -3.67 -7.46 1.99
CA ALA A 140 -2.96 -6.26 2.38
C ALA A 140 -1.85 -5.94 1.38
N ALA A 141 -1.73 -4.67 1.02
CA ALA A 141 -0.67 -4.15 0.17
C ALA A 141 -0.15 -2.83 0.76
N SER A 142 1.15 -2.62 0.66
CA SER A 142 1.85 -1.43 1.14
C SER A 142 2.72 -0.86 0.01
N GLY A 143 2.81 0.44 -0.11
CA GLY A 143 3.65 1.11 -1.13
C GLY A 143 5.14 0.89 -0.91
N PHE A 144 5.54 0.65 0.33
CA PHE A 144 6.91 0.28 0.71
C PHE A 144 6.86 -0.59 1.99
N GLY A 145 7.85 -1.48 2.16
CA GLY A 145 7.90 -2.39 3.29
C GLY A 145 6.71 -3.36 3.31
N ASN A 146 6.19 -3.63 4.48
CA ASN A 146 5.06 -4.56 4.67
C ASN A 146 4.00 -3.94 5.56
N VAL A 147 2.74 -4.36 5.38
CA VAL A 147 1.70 -4.15 6.39
C VAL A 147 2.00 -5.05 7.58
N GLN A 148 2.10 -4.48 8.78
CA GLN A 148 2.50 -5.20 9.98
C GLN A 148 1.61 -4.86 11.17
N VAL A 149 1.28 -5.89 11.96
CA VAL A 149 0.59 -5.71 13.25
C VAL A 149 1.61 -5.30 14.30
N ASN A 150 1.31 -4.24 15.06
CA ASN A 150 2.10 -3.69 16.17
C ASN A 150 3.52 -3.25 15.78
N LYS A 151 3.74 -3.03 14.50
CA LYS A 151 5.01 -2.53 13.94
C LYS A 151 4.72 -1.63 12.76
N ASN A 152 5.58 -0.64 12.54
CA ASN A 152 5.53 0.18 11.35
C ASN A 152 5.99 -0.61 10.10
N CYS A 153 5.86 -0.06 8.90
CA CYS A 153 6.21 -0.73 7.65
C CYS A 153 7.67 -1.18 7.56
N GLY A 154 8.55 -0.59 8.36
CA GLY A 154 9.97 -0.95 8.47
C GLY A 154 10.27 -1.97 9.59
N GLY A 155 9.26 -2.46 10.32
CA GLY A 155 9.41 -3.50 11.35
C GLY A 155 9.79 -2.99 12.75
N LYS A 156 9.76 -1.68 12.99
CA LYS A 156 9.99 -1.07 14.30
C LYS A 156 8.67 -0.85 15.05
N PRO A 157 8.69 -0.61 16.37
CA PRO A 157 7.48 -0.21 17.10
C PRO A 157 6.81 1.01 16.45
N LEU A 158 5.48 1.03 16.49
CA LEU A 158 4.67 2.15 16.00
C LEU A 158 4.94 3.39 16.86
N ARG A 159 5.24 4.51 16.23
CA ARG A 159 5.48 5.76 16.93
C ARG A 159 4.90 6.94 16.16
N VAL A 160 3.89 7.59 16.71
CA VAL A 160 3.21 8.74 16.13
C VAL A 160 3.36 9.94 17.04
N ASN A 161 3.69 11.09 16.48
CA ASN A 161 3.86 12.35 17.23
C ASN A 161 4.82 12.21 18.44
N GLY A 162 5.87 11.42 18.30
CA GLY A 162 6.84 11.14 19.36
C GLY A 162 6.43 10.06 20.37
N ASN A 163 5.16 9.63 20.37
CA ASN A 163 4.62 8.67 21.32
C ASN A 163 4.61 7.24 20.77
N LEU A 164 4.98 6.27 21.60
CA LEU A 164 4.78 4.85 21.28
C LEU A 164 3.32 4.49 21.37
N MET A 165 2.83 3.75 20.37
CA MET A 165 1.46 3.27 20.34
C MET A 165 1.37 1.86 20.96
N GLU A 166 0.33 1.61 21.78
CA GLU A 166 0.14 0.31 22.43
C GLU A 166 -0.04 -0.81 21.41
N PHE A 167 -0.91 -0.58 20.43
CA PHE A 167 -1.13 -1.50 19.30
C PHE A 167 -1.55 -0.73 18.05
N GLY A 168 -1.49 -1.39 16.90
CA GLY A 168 -1.90 -0.78 15.65
C GLY A 168 -1.45 -1.58 14.44
N ILE A 169 -1.60 -0.97 13.27
CA ILE A 169 -1.20 -1.59 12.00
C ILE A 169 -0.41 -0.56 11.22
N GLY A 170 0.88 -0.85 11.05
CA GLY A 170 1.75 0.02 10.26
C GLY A 170 1.76 -0.36 8.79
N THR A 171 1.84 0.66 7.96
CA THR A 171 1.89 0.57 6.50
C THR A 171 2.65 1.75 5.91
N HIS A 172 2.67 1.85 4.58
CA HIS A 172 3.23 2.97 3.84
C HIS A 172 2.29 3.34 2.69
N ALA A 173 2.08 4.63 2.46
CA ALA A 173 1.27 5.05 1.31
C ALA A 173 1.95 4.66 -0.04
N ASN A 174 1.21 4.26 -1.07
CA ASN A 174 -0.22 4.03 -1.06
C ASN A 174 -0.47 2.60 -0.60
N SER A 175 -1.46 2.41 0.27
CA SER A 175 -1.75 1.08 0.81
C SER A 175 -3.23 0.77 0.87
N MET A 176 -3.55 -0.53 0.92
CA MET A 176 -4.88 -1.03 1.13
C MET A 176 -4.86 -2.29 1.97
N ILE A 177 -5.71 -2.35 2.98
CA ILE A 177 -5.91 -3.52 3.82
C ILE A 177 -7.39 -3.86 3.78
N THR A 178 -7.72 -5.10 3.42
CA THR A 178 -9.10 -5.58 3.32
C THR A 178 -9.37 -6.64 4.36
N TYR A 179 -10.41 -6.41 5.16
CA TYR A 179 -10.95 -7.38 6.09
C TYR A 179 -12.27 -7.91 5.58
N ARG A 180 -12.46 -9.22 5.67
CA ARG A 180 -13.77 -9.85 5.47
C ARG A 180 -14.44 -9.98 6.82
N LEU A 181 -15.60 -9.35 6.96
CA LEU A 181 -16.41 -9.47 8.15
C LEU A 181 -17.38 -10.66 7.98
N PRO A 182 -17.60 -11.49 9.03
CA PRO A 182 -18.60 -12.54 8.98
C PRO A 182 -19.97 -11.98 8.64
N LYS A 183 -20.82 -12.77 7.98
CA LYS A 183 -22.16 -12.31 7.55
C LYS A 183 -23.02 -11.80 8.73
N GLU A 184 -22.85 -12.38 9.90
CA GLU A 184 -23.60 -12.07 11.13
C GLU A 184 -22.66 -11.53 12.21
N HIS A 185 -21.74 -10.62 11.82
CA HIS A 185 -20.89 -9.98 12.82
C HIS A 185 -21.69 -8.98 13.68
N PRO A 186 -21.34 -8.83 14.98
CA PRO A 186 -22.04 -7.93 15.88
C PRO A 186 -21.64 -6.46 15.72
N TYR A 187 -20.61 -6.17 14.94
CA TYR A 187 -19.97 -4.85 14.90
C TYR A 187 -20.84 -3.82 14.17
N VAL A 188 -21.02 -2.67 14.79
CA VAL A 188 -21.78 -1.54 14.24
C VAL A 188 -20.87 -0.41 13.73
N LYS A 189 -19.67 -0.28 14.26
CA LYS A 189 -18.71 0.74 13.85
C LYS A 189 -17.26 0.31 14.04
N ILE A 190 -16.36 1.02 13.36
CA ILE A 190 -14.92 1.02 13.63
C ILE A 190 -14.53 2.37 14.21
N ILE A 191 -13.63 2.35 15.20
CA ILE A 191 -12.97 3.53 15.78
C ILE A 191 -11.46 3.31 15.67
N THR A 192 -10.72 4.32 15.23
CA THR A 192 -9.26 4.25 15.12
C THR A 192 -8.63 5.63 15.19
N GLY A 193 -7.47 5.73 15.81
CA GLY A 193 -6.51 6.79 15.50
C GLY A 193 -5.84 6.51 14.16
N VAL A 194 -5.30 7.53 13.54
CA VAL A 194 -4.46 7.44 12.33
C VAL A 194 -3.31 8.42 12.45
N GLY A 195 -2.15 8.07 11.94
CA GLY A 195 -1.00 8.95 12.07
C GLY A 195 0.14 8.67 11.10
N LEU A 196 1.00 9.68 10.91
CA LEU A 196 2.28 9.52 10.26
C LEU A 196 3.29 8.95 11.28
N ASP A 197 3.91 7.81 10.94
CA ASP A 197 4.92 7.20 11.80
C ASP A 197 6.20 8.03 11.82
N ASN A 198 6.82 8.14 13.01
CA ASN A 198 8.07 8.87 13.18
C ASN A 198 9.23 8.28 12.36
N GLY A 199 9.19 6.97 12.04
CA GLY A 199 10.15 6.35 11.14
C GLY A 199 10.16 6.96 9.72
N GLY A 200 9.05 7.54 9.29
CA GLY A 200 8.94 8.34 8.07
C GLY A 200 9.29 9.81 8.30
N THR A 201 8.58 10.48 9.22
CA THR A 201 8.68 11.93 9.43
C THR A 201 10.03 12.42 9.97
N GLU A 202 10.83 11.54 10.55
CA GLU A 202 12.18 11.84 11.07
C GLU A 202 13.29 11.56 10.05
N GLN A 203 13.00 11.04 8.86
CA GLN A 203 14.02 10.84 7.82
C GLN A 203 14.52 12.18 7.27
N ALA A 204 15.83 12.37 7.26
CA ALA A 204 16.46 13.62 6.84
C ALA A 204 16.16 13.96 5.36
N ALA A 205 16.07 12.94 4.49
CA ALA A 205 15.91 13.13 3.04
C ALA A 205 14.50 13.59 2.64
N CYS A 206 13.46 13.09 3.29
CA CYS A 206 12.07 13.29 2.87
C CYS A 206 11.05 13.43 4.00
N GLY A 207 11.46 13.33 5.27
CA GLY A 207 10.53 13.40 6.40
C GLY A 207 9.75 14.72 6.51
N ASN A 208 10.29 15.81 5.95
CA ASN A 208 9.61 17.12 5.96
C ASN A 208 8.47 17.22 4.95
N ILE A 209 8.45 16.35 3.92
CA ILE A 209 7.37 16.30 2.91
C ILE A 209 6.44 15.11 3.12
N SER A 210 6.69 14.29 4.16
CA SER A 210 5.82 13.16 4.49
C SER A 210 4.38 13.63 4.67
N SER A 211 3.47 12.98 3.96
CA SER A 211 2.03 13.23 4.08
C SER A 211 1.23 11.96 3.80
N ALA A 212 0.04 11.88 4.37
CA ALA A 212 -0.88 10.78 4.08
C ALA A 212 -2.33 11.19 4.32
N GLN A 213 -3.24 10.57 3.58
CA GLN A 213 -4.67 10.67 3.84
C GLN A 213 -5.25 9.27 4.04
N PHE A 214 -6.03 9.10 5.09
CA PHE A 214 -6.62 7.83 5.48
C PHE A 214 -8.10 7.78 5.09
N HIS A 215 -8.54 6.65 4.59
CA HIS A 215 -9.90 6.44 4.12
C HIS A 215 -10.42 5.09 4.61
N ILE A 216 -11.68 5.06 5.04
CA ILE A 216 -12.40 3.83 5.39
C ILE A 216 -13.57 3.66 4.40
N PHE A 217 -13.64 2.48 3.78
CA PHE A 217 -14.72 2.09 2.87
C PHE A 217 -15.46 0.87 3.41
#